data_d4aab65ead4433423bd25d9934ddc73e
#
_entry.id   d4aab65ead4433423bd25d9934ddc73e
#
_cell.length_a   1.000
_cell.length_b   1.000
_cell.length_c   1.000
_cell.angle_alpha   90.00
_cell.angle_beta   90.00
_cell.angle_gamma   90.00
#
_symmetry.space_group_name_H-M   'P 1'
#
loop_
_entity.id
_entity.type
_entity.pdbx_description
1 polymer ?
#
loop_
_entity_poly.entity_id
_entity_poly.type
_entity_poly.pdbx_seq_one_letter_code
_entity_poly.pdbx_strand_id
1 'polypeptide(L)'
;IFLVFEALRERGYLKKNAPHLVHDQKFIIPNYRWWEGPFYTIGLTIYDLMSGLLSLGSSYHLSRRRVRKRMSGIRFKGLHGGVLYHDGQFDDSRLAMDLLHSVFENKGLAINYFPAIAILKDPSGRVNGIIGKDEISGKEYKLHASVVVNATGVWVDDVIKMDHPDAQQLVRPSQGIHLVVDKKFLPGEYALMIPKTDDGRVLF
;
A
#
# COMPACT_ATOMS: atom_id res chain seq x y z
N ILE A 1 -14.12 -6.07 -6.07
CA ILE A 1 -13.71 -7.49 -5.91
C ILE A 1 -12.41 -7.74 -6.70
N PHE A 2 -12.33 -7.39 -7.97
CA PHE A 2 -11.13 -7.63 -8.81
C PHE A 2 -9.86 -7.01 -8.21
N LEU A 3 -9.88 -5.74 -7.82
CA LEU A 3 -8.74 -5.05 -7.18
C LEU A 3 -8.30 -5.72 -5.87
N VAL A 4 -9.24 -6.25 -5.08
CA VAL A 4 -8.91 -6.98 -3.84
C VAL A 4 -8.16 -8.26 -4.17
N PHE A 5 -8.62 -9.00 -5.17
CA PHE A 5 -7.96 -10.23 -5.61
C PHE A 5 -6.53 -9.97 -6.12
N GLU A 6 -6.35 -8.94 -6.94
CA GLU A 6 -5.02 -8.53 -7.41
C GLU A 6 -4.11 -8.13 -6.24
N ALA A 7 -4.59 -7.28 -5.33
CA ALA A 7 -3.81 -6.85 -4.17
C ALA A 7 -3.35 -8.03 -3.30
N LEU A 8 -4.22 -9.03 -3.10
CA LEU A 8 -3.89 -10.25 -2.36
C LEU A 8 -2.80 -11.08 -3.05
N ARG A 9 -2.87 -11.20 -4.38
CA ARG A 9 -1.83 -11.89 -5.16
C ARG A 9 -0.51 -11.16 -5.12
N GLU A 10 -0.51 -9.85 -5.35
CA GLU A 10 0.69 -9.01 -5.29
C GLU A 10 1.34 -9.06 -3.91
N ARG A 11 0.56 -8.99 -2.83
CA ARG A 11 1.06 -9.18 -1.46
C ARG A 11 1.77 -10.52 -1.29
N GLY A 12 1.19 -11.59 -1.82
CA GLY A 12 1.79 -12.92 -1.74
C GLY A 12 3.07 -13.06 -2.56
N TYR A 13 3.10 -12.48 -3.76
CA TYR A 13 4.31 -12.42 -4.58
C TYR A 13 5.41 -11.58 -3.91
N LEU A 14 5.04 -10.45 -3.32
CA LEU A 14 5.98 -9.60 -2.60
C LEU A 14 6.64 -10.37 -1.45
N LYS A 15 5.85 -11.09 -0.63
CA LYS A 15 6.38 -11.96 0.43
C LYS A 15 7.30 -13.05 -0.11
N LYS A 16 6.96 -13.65 -1.25
CA LYS A 16 7.77 -14.70 -1.89
C LYS A 16 9.09 -14.14 -2.43
N ASN A 17 9.06 -12.95 -3.02
CA ASN A 17 10.22 -12.33 -3.67
C ASN A 17 11.13 -11.60 -2.67
N ALA A 18 10.56 -11.05 -1.60
CA ALA A 18 11.28 -10.31 -0.56
C ALA A 18 10.95 -10.83 0.86
N PRO A 19 11.20 -12.13 1.17
CA PRO A 19 10.81 -12.73 2.45
C PRO A 19 11.57 -12.13 3.65
N HIS A 20 12.69 -11.49 3.41
CA HIS A 20 13.49 -10.79 4.41
C HIS A 20 12.92 -9.42 4.80
N LEU A 21 12.04 -8.85 3.99
CA LEU A 21 11.38 -7.56 4.24
C LEU A 21 9.92 -7.71 4.65
N VAL A 22 9.21 -8.66 4.05
CA VAL A 22 7.75 -8.79 4.23
C VAL A 22 7.45 -9.76 5.34
N HIS A 23 6.78 -9.27 6.39
CA HIS A 23 6.39 -10.02 7.56
C HIS A 23 4.87 -10.18 7.64
N ASP A 24 4.44 -11.27 8.27
CA ASP A 24 3.04 -11.47 8.65
C ASP A 24 2.72 -10.64 9.89
N GLN A 25 1.87 -9.63 9.73
CA GLN A 25 1.35 -8.84 10.84
C GLN A 25 -0.07 -9.30 11.18
N LYS A 26 -0.27 -9.66 12.45
CA LYS A 26 -1.58 -10.04 12.99
C LYS A 26 -2.34 -8.81 13.44
N PHE A 27 -3.54 -8.65 12.93
CA PHE A 27 -4.46 -7.58 13.29
C PHE A 27 -5.64 -8.11 14.08
N ILE A 28 -6.12 -7.32 15.02
CA ILE A 28 -7.37 -7.59 15.74
C ILE A 28 -8.34 -6.43 15.49
N ILE A 29 -9.54 -6.79 15.04
CA ILE A 29 -10.69 -5.89 14.94
C ILE A 29 -11.53 -6.11 16.19
N PRO A 30 -11.54 -5.21 17.19
CA PRO A 30 -12.40 -5.36 18.35
C PRO A 30 -13.86 -5.09 17.99
N ASN A 31 -14.78 -5.92 18.48
CA ASN A 31 -16.20 -5.85 18.17
C ASN A 31 -16.95 -5.29 19.38
N TYR A 32 -17.65 -4.19 19.18
CA TYR A 32 -18.47 -3.51 20.21
C TYR A 32 -19.96 -3.69 20.00
N ARG A 33 -20.37 -4.27 18.85
CA ARG A 33 -21.75 -4.66 18.55
C ARG A 33 -21.81 -6.16 18.33
N TRP A 34 -22.90 -6.79 18.69
CA TRP A 34 -23.06 -8.25 18.61
C TRP A 34 -22.95 -8.82 17.19
N TRP A 35 -23.36 -8.06 16.18
CA TRP A 35 -23.34 -8.47 14.77
C TRP A 35 -21.98 -8.28 14.08
N GLU A 36 -21.09 -7.43 14.65
CA GLU A 36 -19.77 -7.15 14.04
C GLU A 36 -18.89 -8.41 13.97
N GLY A 37 -18.94 -9.26 14.99
CA GLY A 37 -18.19 -10.52 15.02
C GLY A 37 -18.49 -11.42 13.83
N PRO A 38 -19.74 -11.86 13.64
CA PRO A 38 -20.14 -12.63 12.47
C PRO A 38 -19.83 -11.93 11.14
N PHE A 39 -20.13 -10.65 11.03
CA PHE A 39 -19.95 -9.86 9.80
C PHE A 39 -18.48 -9.83 9.36
N TYR A 40 -17.56 -9.42 10.25
CA TYR A 40 -16.13 -9.37 9.90
C TYR A 40 -15.53 -10.75 9.74
N THR A 41 -15.98 -11.76 10.51
CA THR A 41 -15.47 -13.14 10.34
C THR A 41 -15.81 -13.67 8.96
N ILE A 42 -17.04 -13.53 8.50
CA ILE A 42 -17.43 -13.98 7.15
C ILE A 42 -16.65 -13.22 6.08
N GLY A 43 -16.61 -11.88 6.17
CA GLY A 43 -15.90 -11.05 5.19
C GLY A 43 -14.42 -11.41 5.08
N LEU A 44 -13.74 -11.58 6.21
CA LEU A 44 -12.32 -11.92 6.25
C LEU A 44 -12.06 -13.39 5.87
N THR A 45 -13.01 -14.30 6.12
CA THR A 45 -12.90 -15.67 5.60
C THR A 45 -12.96 -15.69 4.07
N ILE A 46 -13.82 -14.89 3.45
CA ILE A 46 -13.87 -14.72 1.99
C ILE A 46 -12.54 -14.13 1.48
N TYR A 47 -12.02 -13.13 2.18
CA TYR A 47 -10.72 -12.52 1.87
C TYR A 47 -9.59 -13.55 1.91
N ASP A 48 -9.54 -14.43 2.93
CA ASP A 48 -8.57 -15.52 3.03
C ASP A 48 -8.70 -16.52 1.88
N LEU A 49 -9.93 -16.91 1.54
CA LEU A 49 -10.20 -17.79 0.41
C LEU A 49 -9.74 -17.19 -0.93
N MET A 50 -9.93 -15.90 -1.12
CA MET A 50 -9.45 -15.18 -2.31
C MET A 50 -7.92 -15.16 -2.41
N SER A 51 -7.21 -15.19 -1.28
CA SER A 51 -5.74 -15.28 -1.22
C SER A 51 -5.21 -16.64 -1.67
N GLY A 52 -5.98 -17.70 -1.53
CA GLY A 52 -5.60 -19.08 -1.88
C GLY A 52 -4.27 -19.50 -1.24
N LEU A 53 -3.37 -20.05 -2.04
CA LEU A 53 -2.04 -20.50 -1.60
C LEU A 53 -1.09 -19.34 -1.17
N LEU A 54 -1.45 -18.10 -1.44
CA LEU A 54 -0.70 -16.90 -1.07
C LEU A 54 -1.20 -16.28 0.24
N SER A 55 -2.10 -16.96 0.96
CA SER A 55 -2.58 -16.51 2.27
C SER A 55 -1.45 -16.42 3.28
N LEU A 56 -1.49 -15.39 4.12
CA LEU A 56 -0.54 -15.19 5.24
C LEU A 56 -0.98 -15.92 6.51
N GLY A 57 -2.26 -16.30 6.60
CA GLY A 57 -2.85 -16.98 7.74
C GLY A 57 -4.36 -16.97 7.66
N SER A 58 -5.02 -17.67 8.59
CA SER A 58 -6.48 -17.78 8.62
C SER A 58 -7.09 -16.76 9.58
N SER A 59 -8.17 -16.13 9.15
CA SER A 59 -8.98 -15.24 9.98
C SER A 59 -9.92 -16.03 10.87
N TYR A 60 -10.08 -15.61 12.13
CA TYR A 60 -11.00 -16.27 13.05
C TYR A 60 -11.50 -15.36 14.17
N HIS A 61 -12.65 -15.71 14.70
CA HIS A 61 -13.25 -15.01 15.82
C HIS A 61 -12.49 -15.22 17.13
N LEU A 62 -12.33 -14.15 17.89
CA LEU A 62 -11.78 -14.15 19.25
C LEU A 62 -12.85 -13.82 20.27
N SER A 63 -12.98 -14.65 21.31
CA SER A 63 -13.83 -14.31 22.45
C SER A 63 -13.30 -13.05 23.19
N ARG A 64 -14.17 -12.34 23.89
CA ARG A 64 -13.84 -11.17 24.70
C ARG A 64 -12.61 -11.40 25.60
N ARG A 65 -12.53 -12.59 26.27
CA ARG A 65 -11.38 -12.96 27.14
C ARG A 65 -10.08 -13.04 26.34
N ARG A 66 -10.11 -13.60 25.13
CA ARG A 66 -8.94 -13.74 24.25
C ARG A 66 -8.47 -12.38 23.72
N VAL A 67 -9.38 -11.48 23.38
CA VAL A 67 -9.04 -10.12 22.96
C VAL A 67 -8.39 -9.35 24.11
N ARG A 68 -8.98 -9.37 25.32
CA ARG A 68 -8.40 -8.72 26.50
C ARG A 68 -6.99 -9.19 26.84
N LYS A 69 -6.71 -10.49 26.64
CA LYS A 69 -5.36 -11.04 26.91
C LYS A 69 -4.33 -10.55 25.87
N ARG A 70 -4.76 -10.27 24.64
CA ARG A 70 -3.87 -9.89 23.53
C ARG A 70 -3.71 -8.39 23.34
N MET A 71 -4.70 -7.62 23.76
CA MET A 71 -4.77 -6.17 23.58
C MET A 71 -5.21 -5.49 24.87
N SER A 72 -4.25 -5.05 25.68
CA SER A 72 -4.53 -4.37 26.95
C SER A 72 -4.87 -2.87 26.77
N GLY A 73 -4.46 -2.26 25.66
CA GLY A 73 -4.63 -0.82 25.39
C GLY A 73 -5.99 -0.39 24.83
N ILE A 74 -6.98 -1.30 24.72
CA ILE A 74 -8.30 -0.98 24.16
C ILE A 74 -9.38 -0.83 25.23
N ARG A 75 -10.47 -0.17 24.87
CA ARG A 75 -11.65 -0.05 25.75
C ARG A 75 -12.35 -1.41 25.93
N PHE A 76 -12.52 -1.86 27.19
CA PHE A 76 -13.18 -3.14 27.49
C PHE A 76 -14.68 -3.03 27.76
N LYS A 77 -15.18 -1.83 28.05
CA LYS A 77 -16.62 -1.59 28.26
C LYS A 77 -17.36 -1.74 26.90
N GLY A 78 -18.33 -2.62 26.85
CA GLY A 78 -19.09 -2.92 25.63
C GLY A 78 -18.37 -3.85 24.64
N LEU A 79 -17.16 -4.35 24.94
CA LEU A 79 -16.47 -5.28 24.07
C LEU A 79 -17.17 -6.64 24.09
N HIS A 80 -17.59 -7.15 22.94
CA HIS A 80 -18.18 -8.48 22.75
C HIS A 80 -17.14 -9.53 22.38
N GLY A 81 -16.12 -9.16 21.58
CA GLY A 81 -15.08 -10.03 21.09
C GLY A 81 -14.22 -9.30 20.09
N GLY A 82 -13.64 -10.03 19.16
CA GLY A 82 -12.89 -9.46 18.04
C GLY A 82 -12.70 -10.48 16.93
N VAL A 83 -12.16 -10.04 15.82
CA VAL A 83 -11.72 -10.92 14.73
C VAL A 83 -10.24 -10.71 14.50
N LEU A 84 -9.49 -11.80 14.48
CA LEU A 84 -8.09 -11.80 14.11
C LEU A 84 -7.97 -12.07 12.62
N TYR A 85 -7.14 -11.29 11.93
CA TYR A 85 -6.75 -11.54 10.56
C TYR A 85 -5.27 -11.25 10.33
N HIS A 86 -4.76 -11.65 9.18
CA HIS A 86 -3.37 -11.53 8.80
C HIS A 86 -3.22 -10.58 7.62
N ASP A 87 -2.21 -9.71 7.68
CA ASP A 87 -1.82 -8.88 6.55
C ASP A 87 -0.31 -8.74 6.46
N GLY A 88 0.19 -8.26 5.30
CA GLY A 88 1.61 -8.05 5.08
C GLY A 88 2.07 -6.72 5.65
N GLN A 89 3.16 -6.74 6.39
CA GLN A 89 3.89 -5.54 6.80
C GLN A 89 5.29 -5.58 6.22
N PHE A 90 5.79 -4.46 5.77
CA PHE A 90 7.16 -4.31 5.28
C PHE A 90 7.69 -2.90 5.52
N ASP A 91 9.00 -2.75 5.46
CA ASP A 91 9.68 -1.46 5.42
C ASP A 91 9.71 -1.00 3.96
N ASP A 92 8.88 -0.02 3.62
CA ASP A 92 8.70 0.50 2.27
C ASP A 92 9.98 1.16 1.73
N SER A 93 10.73 1.85 2.58
CA SER A 93 12.01 2.46 2.19
C SER A 93 13.05 1.41 1.81
N ARG A 94 13.14 0.33 2.58
CA ARG A 94 14.04 -0.79 2.26
C ARG A 94 13.60 -1.52 1.00
N LEU A 95 12.29 -1.75 0.83
CA LEU A 95 11.78 -2.35 -0.40
C LEU A 95 12.12 -1.50 -1.62
N ALA A 96 12.00 -0.18 -1.54
CA ALA A 96 12.40 0.72 -2.61
C ALA A 96 13.91 0.58 -2.95
N MET A 97 14.77 0.45 -1.92
CA MET A 97 16.21 0.22 -2.14
C MET A 97 16.49 -1.12 -2.80
N ASP A 98 15.81 -2.20 -2.40
CA ASP A 98 15.97 -3.52 -3.01
C ASP A 98 15.48 -3.54 -4.47
N LEU A 99 14.41 -2.80 -4.78
CA LEU A 99 13.96 -2.61 -6.15
C LEU A 99 14.99 -1.85 -6.99
N LEU A 100 15.66 -0.82 -6.42
CA LEU A 100 16.74 -0.11 -7.09
C LEU A 100 17.93 -1.03 -7.35
N HIS A 101 18.32 -1.87 -6.40
CA HIS A 101 19.36 -2.88 -6.62
C HIS A 101 18.99 -3.80 -7.80
N SER A 102 17.76 -4.29 -7.83
CA SER A 102 17.27 -5.13 -8.92
C SER A 102 17.31 -4.41 -10.28
N VAL A 103 17.01 -3.11 -10.33
CA VAL A 103 17.15 -2.29 -11.55
C VAL A 103 18.61 -2.29 -12.01
N PHE A 104 19.57 -2.04 -11.11
CA PHE A 104 20.99 -1.99 -11.46
C PHE A 104 21.54 -3.35 -11.88
N GLU A 105 21.18 -4.43 -11.20
CA GLU A 105 21.55 -5.81 -11.58
C GLU A 105 21.07 -6.17 -12.99
N ASN A 106 19.91 -5.65 -13.39
CA ASN A 106 19.36 -5.80 -14.73
C ASN A 106 19.86 -4.73 -15.72
N LYS A 107 20.97 -4.03 -15.40
CA LYS A 107 21.59 -2.99 -16.23
C LYS A 107 20.67 -1.79 -16.52
N GLY A 108 19.67 -1.58 -15.69
CA GLY A 108 18.83 -0.40 -15.71
C GLY A 108 19.53 0.78 -15.03
N LEU A 109 18.95 1.96 -15.20
CA LEU A 109 19.38 3.20 -14.54
C LEU A 109 18.25 3.73 -13.68
N ALA A 110 18.59 4.27 -12.53
CA ALA A 110 17.69 5.03 -11.70
C ALA A 110 18.34 6.37 -11.36
N ILE A 111 17.64 7.45 -11.60
CA ILE A 111 18.17 8.81 -11.44
C ILE A 111 17.20 9.58 -10.56
N ASN A 112 17.69 10.09 -9.44
CA ASN A 112 16.96 11.01 -8.57
C ASN A 112 17.29 12.49 -8.91
N TYR A 113 16.54 13.44 -8.39
CA TYR A 113 16.67 14.88 -8.71
C TYR A 113 16.58 15.15 -10.23
N PHE A 114 15.78 14.35 -10.93
CA PHE A 114 15.69 14.42 -12.37
C PHE A 114 14.22 14.31 -12.84
N PRO A 115 13.38 15.32 -12.55
CA PRO A 115 12.00 15.32 -12.99
C PRO A 115 11.89 15.37 -14.52
N ALA A 116 10.91 14.66 -15.07
CA ALA A 116 10.46 14.86 -16.42
C ALA A 116 9.70 16.20 -16.51
N ILE A 117 10.11 17.06 -17.44
CA ILE A 117 9.52 18.37 -17.64
C ILE A 117 8.74 18.51 -18.96
N ALA A 118 8.94 17.59 -19.90
CA ALA A 118 8.17 17.51 -21.15
C ALA A 118 8.22 16.10 -21.77
N ILE A 119 7.25 15.82 -22.60
CA ILE A 119 7.20 14.62 -23.43
C ILE A 119 7.79 14.95 -24.82
N LEU A 120 8.66 14.08 -25.31
CA LEU A 120 9.18 14.16 -26.67
C LEU A 120 8.27 13.39 -27.64
N LYS A 121 7.99 13.97 -28.79
CA LYS A 121 7.24 13.35 -29.88
C LYS A 121 8.05 13.37 -31.17
N ASP A 122 7.86 12.35 -31.98
CA ASP A 122 8.36 12.29 -33.34
C ASP A 122 7.48 13.13 -34.29
N PRO A 123 7.87 13.31 -35.57
CA PRO A 123 7.08 14.06 -36.54
C PRO A 123 5.67 13.51 -36.81
N SER A 124 5.41 12.24 -36.45
CA SER A 124 4.08 11.62 -36.58
C SER A 124 3.20 11.89 -35.36
N GLY A 125 3.73 12.56 -34.32
CA GLY A 125 3.04 12.82 -33.03
C GLY A 125 3.13 11.70 -32.02
N ARG A 126 3.89 10.63 -32.32
CA ARG A 126 4.08 9.51 -31.38
C ARG A 126 5.13 9.87 -30.31
N VAL A 127 4.83 9.51 -29.07
CA VAL A 127 5.79 9.67 -27.95
C VAL A 127 7.04 8.82 -28.24
N ASN A 128 8.22 9.46 -28.17
CA ASN A 128 9.52 8.84 -28.39
C ASN A 128 10.56 9.17 -27.30
N GLY A 129 10.14 9.73 -26.17
CA GLY A 129 11.02 10.05 -25.07
C GLY A 129 10.47 11.12 -24.14
N ILE A 130 11.37 11.65 -23.32
CA ILE A 130 11.10 12.74 -22.38
C ILE A 130 12.22 13.78 -22.40
N ILE A 131 11.94 14.98 -21.94
CA ILE A 131 12.97 15.94 -21.48
C ILE A 131 12.99 15.85 -19.96
N GLY A 132 14.16 15.50 -19.41
CA GLY A 132 14.42 15.52 -17.97
C GLY A 132 15.32 16.70 -17.61
N LYS A 133 15.13 17.26 -16.43
CA LYS A 133 15.96 18.36 -15.90
C LYS A 133 16.74 17.85 -14.70
N ASP A 134 18.05 18.00 -14.75
CA ASP A 134 18.90 17.78 -13.58
C ASP A 134 18.74 18.99 -12.64
N GLU A 135 18.12 18.78 -11.49
CA GLU A 135 17.87 19.83 -10.50
C GLU A 135 19.15 20.34 -9.83
N ILE A 136 20.23 19.56 -9.87
CA ILE A 136 21.52 19.95 -9.27
C ILE A 136 22.27 20.90 -10.18
N SER A 137 22.38 20.59 -11.47
CA SER A 137 23.10 21.43 -12.45
C SER A 137 22.20 22.39 -13.20
N GLY A 138 20.89 22.22 -13.17
CA GLY A 138 19.89 22.97 -13.94
C GLY A 138 19.86 22.60 -15.43
N LYS A 139 20.65 21.64 -15.88
CA LYS A 139 20.74 21.24 -17.30
C LYS A 139 19.55 20.34 -17.69
N GLU A 140 19.11 20.51 -18.92
CA GLU A 140 18.07 19.68 -19.54
C GLU A 140 18.69 18.62 -20.48
N TYR A 141 18.09 17.44 -20.47
CA TYR A 141 18.53 16.31 -21.26
C TYR A 141 17.34 15.68 -22.01
N LYS A 142 17.54 15.40 -23.29
CA LYS A 142 16.58 14.64 -24.08
C LYS A 142 16.91 13.16 -23.97
N LEU A 143 15.97 12.39 -23.44
CA LEU A 143 16.07 10.95 -23.30
C LEU A 143 15.11 10.29 -24.27
N HIS A 144 15.65 9.58 -25.26
CA HIS A 144 14.83 8.85 -26.25
C HIS A 144 14.54 7.43 -25.78
N ALA A 145 13.32 6.99 -25.99
CA ALA A 145 12.84 5.66 -25.60
C ALA A 145 11.75 5.17 -26.56
N SER A 146 11.67 3.87 -26.75
CA SER A 146 10.60 3.23 -27.51
C SER A 146 9.25 3.27 -26.78
N VAL A 147 9.27 3.32 -25.44
CA VAL A 147 8.10 3.39 -24.58
C VAL A 147 8.40 4.29 -23.39
N VAL A 148 7.45 5.12 -23.02
CA VAL A 148 7.47 5.93 -21.79
C VAL A 148 6.35 5.45 -20.89
N VAL A 149 6.68 5.07 -19.66
CA VAL A 149 5.70 4.62 -18.65
C VAL A 149 5.54 5.71 -17.59
N ASN A 150 4.31 6.23 -17.46
CA ASN A 150 3.96 7.17 -16.40
C ASN A 150 3.53 6.39 -15.15
N ALA A 151 4.41 6.30 -14.17
CA ALA A 151 4.17 5.66 -12.87
C ALA A 151 4.35 6.65 -11.71
N THR A 152 4.01 7.92 -11.91
CA THR A 152 4.32 9.03 -11.00
C THR A 152 3.32 9.21 -9.85
N GLY A 153 2.41 8.26 -9.63
CA GLY A 153 1.48 8.27 -8.50
C GLY A 153 0.58 9.51 -8.51
N VAL A 154 0.68 10.35 -7.50
CA VAL A 154 -0.17 11.56 -7.36
C VAL A 154 0.08 12.62 -8.43
N TRP A 155 1.22 12.58 -9.12
CA TRP A 155 1.58 13.50 -10.21
C TRP A 155 1.27 12.94 -11.61
N VAL A 156 0.54 11.83 -11.70
CA VAL A 156 0.23 11.18 -13.00
C VAL A 156 -0.49 12.13 -13.95
N ASP A 157 -1.40 12.96 -13.43
CA ASP A 157 -2.16 13.93 -14.22
C ASP A 157 -1.28 15.05 -14.78
N ASP A 158 -0.25 15.48 -14.06
CA ASP A 158 0.69 16.49 -14.51
C ASP A 158 1.51 15.97 -15.69
N VAL A 159 1.95 14.72 -15.64
CA VAL A 159 2.66 14.08 -16.75
C VAL A 159 1.73 13.84 -17.96
N ILE A 160 0.48 13.46 -17.74
CA ILE A 160 -0.52 13.31 -18.82
C ILE A 160 -0.72 14.64 -19.54
N LYS A 161 -0.81 15.76 -18.81
CA LYS A 161 -0.99 17.09 -19.40
C LYS A 161 0.22 17.58 -20.19
N MET A 162 1.42 17.04 -19.96
CA MET A 162 2.58 17.31 -20.83
C MET A 162 2.37 16.76 -22.24
N ASP A 163 1.58 15.68 -22.38
CA ASP A 163 1.25 15.03 -23.64
C ASP A 163 -0.09 15.53 -24.23
N HIS A 164 -1.09 15.63 -23.37
CA HIS A 164 -2.47 16.05 -23.69
C HIS A 164 -2.91 17.15 -22.71
N PRO A 165 -2.69 18.45 -23.06
CA PRO A 165 -3.00 19.57 -22.16
C PRO A 165 -4.46 19.63 -21.68
N ASP A 166 -5.40 19.19 -22.54
CA ASP A 166 -6.84 19.19 -22.27
C ASP A 166 -7.33 17.91 -21.57
N ALA A 167 -6.41 17.03 -21.13
CA ALA A 167 -6.79 15.80 -20.44
C ALA A 167 -7.54 16.08 -19.15
N GLN A 168 -8.61 15.32 -18.92
CA GLN A 168 -9.36 15.37 -17.66
C GLN A 168 -8.55 14.76 -16.52
N GLN A 169 -8.74 15.28 -15.31
CA GLN A 169 -8.11 14.74 -14.13
C GLN A 169 -8.60 13.31 -13.84
N LEU A 170 -7.67 12.37 -13.72
CA LEU A 170 -7.92 10.96 -13.45
C LEU A 170 -7.80 10.61 -11.97
N VAL A 171 -6.88 11.25 -11.25
CA VAL A 171 -6.54 10.92 -9.87
C VAL A 171 -7.08 11.97 -8.91
N ARG A 172 -7.76 11.51 -7.86
CA ARG A 172 -8.07 12.31 -6.67
C ARG A 172 -7.08 11.93 -5.57
N PRO A 173 -6.08 12.77 -5.28
CA PRO A 173 -5.11 12.48 -4.24
C PRO A 173 -5.78 12.33 -2.88
N SER A 174 -5.32 11.37 -2.11
CA SER A 174 -5.72 11.16 -0.71
C SER A 174 -4.47 11.17 0.15
N GLN A 175 -4.51 11.84 1.29
CA GLN A 175 -3.40 11.89 2.22
C GLN A 175 -3.73 11.12 3.49
N GLY A 176 -2.89 10.14 3.83
CA GLY A 176 -2.87 9.51 5.13
C GLY A 176 -1.99 10.28 6.11
N ILE A 177 -2.27 10.14 7.40
CA ILE A 177 -1.46 10.71 8.48
C ILE A 177 -0.96 9.56 9.34
N HIS A 178 0.36 9.49 9.54
CA HIS A 178 0.98 8.56 10.45
C HIS A 178 1.41 9.30 11.72
N LEU A 179 1.00 8.79 12.87
CA LEU A 179 1.44 9.28 14.17
C LEU A 179 2.30 8.22 14.83
N VAL A 180 3.55 8.56 15.10
CA VAL A 180 4.46 7.68 15.85
C VAL A 180 4.27 7.96 17.33
N VAL A 181 3.84 6.93 18.07
CA VAL A 181 3.60 7.00 19.52
C VAL A 181 4.38 5.91 20.24
N ASP A 182 4.60 6.10 21.53
CA ASP A 182 5.29 5.11 22.38
C ASP A 182 4.49 3.80 22.41
N LYS A 183 5.18 2.66 22.26
CA LYS A 183 4.59 1.31 22.26
C LYS A 183 3.77 1.00 23.52
N LYS A 184 3.98 1.71 24.63
CA LYS A 184 3.19 1.57 25.85
C LYS A 184 1.69 1.83 25.67
N PHE A 185 1.30 2.62 24.67
CA PHE A 185 -0.11 2.89 24.36
C PHE A 185 -0.84 1.69 23.74
N LEU A 186 -0.11 0.85 23.00
CA LEU A 186 -0.61 -0.41 22.46
C LEU A 186 0.44 -1.51 22.65
N PRO A 187 0.62 -2.02 23.88
CA PRO A 187 1.61 -3.05 24.15
C PRO A 187 1.19 -4.39 23.54
N GLY A 188 2.20 -5.17 23.12
CA GLY A 188 2.01 -6.48 22.51
C GLY A 188 2.48 -6.54 21.05
N GLU A 189 2.10 -7.63 20.37
CA GLU A 189 2.54 -7.95 19.02
C GLU A 189 1.40 -7.84 17.97
N TYR A 190 0.19 -7.55 18.46
CA TYR A 190 -0.99 -7.46 17.61
C TYR A 190 -1.25 -6.01 17.23
N ALA A 191 -1.45 -5.77 15.94
CA ALA A 191 -1.93 -4.48 15.46
C ALA A 191 -3.45 -4.35 15.69
N LEU A 192 -3.90 -3.13 15.86
CA LEU A 192 -5.31 -2.78 16.01
C LEU A 192 -5.85 -2.28 14.68
N MET A 193 -7.01 -2.76 14.28
CA MET A 193 -7.76 -2.15 13.18
C MET A 193 -9.14 -1.72 13.67
N ILE A 194 -9.49 -0.47 13.43
CA ILE A 194 -10.84 0.08 13.67
C ILE A 194 -11.42 0.43 12.29
N PRO A 195 -12.36 -0.38 11.78
CA PRO A 195 -12.87 -0.23 10.41
C PRO A 195 -13.65 1.06 10.18
N LYS A 196 -14.19 1.65 11.25
CA LYS A 196 -14.92 2.90 11.20
C LYS A 196 -14.82 3.64 12.52
N THR A 197 -14.25 4.83 12.49
CA THR A 197 -14.26 5.80 13.59
C THR A 197 -15.53 6.68 13.52
N ASP A 198 -15.76 7.50 14.53
CA ASP A 198 -16.92 8.40 14.57
C ASP A 198 -16.94 9.40 13.41
N ASP A 199 -15.77 9.78 12.90
CA ASP A 199 -15.60 10.64 11.72
C ASP A 199 -15.54 9.86 10.39
N GLY A 200 -15.82 8.54 10.42
CA GLY A 200 -15.94 7.69 9.24
C GLY A 200 -14.62 7.15 8.66
N ARG A 201 -13.47 7.45 9.29
CA ARG A 201 -12.16 6.96 8.84
C ARG A 201 -11.88 5.55 9.34
N VAL A 202 -10.93 4.88 8.66
CA VAL A 202 -10.31 3.65 9.15
C VAL A 202 -9.06 4.03 9.95
N LEU A 203 -8.84 3.37 11.07
CA LEU A 203 -7.65 3.51 11.90
C LEU A 203 -6.94 2.15 12.00
N PHE A 204 -5.64 2.13 11.79
CA PHE A 204 -4.76 0.97 12.02
C PHE A 204 -3.33 1.43 12.32
#